data_fc6f1eee4fa97ee4367df84c241a242b
#
_entry.id   fc6f1eee4fa97ee4367df84c241a242b
#
_cell.length_a   1.000
_cell.length_b   1.000
_cell.length_c   1.000
_cell.angle_alpha   90.00
_cell.angle_beta   90.00
_cell.angle_gamma   90.00
#
_symmetry.space_group_name_H-M   'P 1'
#
loop_
_entity.id
_entity.type
_entity.pdbx_description
1 polymer ?
#
loop_
_entity_poly.entity_id
_entity_poly.type
_entity_poly.pdbx_seq_one_letter_code
_entity_poly.pdbx_strand_id
1 'polypeptide(L)'
;MKIISGSKKSHVISAPKNLPVRPTSGLVKESLFNILSNYFDFTKVKVLDLYAGTGNISYEFVSRGCKSIDSVDINSRCTGFIRKKSLELGLKINVLNLSVNRFLNKNQLKYDIIFADPPYQFSTEEYTDLIDLIFDLAKLNSEGFLVIEHEKKIQFSKHDMFYFDKRYGGTMLSFFKKASL
;
A
#
# COMPACT_ATOMS: atom_id res chain seq x y z
N MET A 1 -1.45 -16.08 -2.25
CA MET A 1 -0.35 -15.20 -1.81
C MET A 1 0.36 -15.81 -0.60
N LYS A 2 1.63 -15.49 -0.37
CA LYS A 2 2.42 -16.03 0.75
C LYS A 2 2.99 -14.87 1.58
N ILE A 3 2.93 -14.94 2.90
CA ILE A 3 3.61 -14.00 3.80
C ILE A 3 5.11 -14.34 3.81
N ILE A 4 5.95 -13.33 3.57
CA ILE A 4 7.39 -13.53 3.32
C ILE A 4 8.19 -13.54 4.61
N SER A 5 7.81 -12.67 5.56
CA SER A 5 8.60 -12.48 6.79
C SER A 5 7.72 -12.21 8.01
N GLY A 6 8.34 -12.16 9.19
CA GLY A 6 7.68 -11.83 10.46
C GLY A 6 6.97 -13.01 11.14
N SER A 7 6.03 -12.69 12.03
CA SER A 7 5.34 -13.65 12.90
C SER A 7 4.51 -14.70 12.17
N LYS A 8 4.11 -14.42 10.92
CA LYS A 8 3.33 -15.33 10.06
C LYS A 8 4.10 -15.75 8.80
N LYS A 9 5.44 -15.70 8.86
CA LYS A 9 6.29 -16.13 7.74
C LYS A 9 5.86 -17.49 7.18
N SER A 10 5.89 -17.62 5.86
CA SER A 10 5.54 -18.82 5.09
C SER A 10 4.04 -19.19 5.09
N HIS A 11 3.19 -18.45 5.80
CA HIS A 11 1.75 -18.70 5.75
C HIS A 11 1.19 -18.39 4.36
N VAL A 12 0.43 -19.34 3.81
CA VAL A 12 -0.20 -19.21 2.48
C VAL A 12 -1.65 -18.79 2.64
N ILE A 13 -2.01 -17.68 2.02
CA ILE A 13 -3.38 -17.17 1.99
C ILE A 13 -3.95 -17.40 0.59
N SER A 14 -4.95 -18.26 0.48
CA SER A 14 -5.66 -18.51 -0.77
C SER A 14 -6.82 -17.53 -0.93
N ALA A 15 -6.72 -16.65 -1.90
CA ALA A 15 -7.82 -15.74 -2.24
C ALA A 15 -8.82 -16.47 -3.15
N PRO A 16 -10.13 -16.22 -3.00
CA PRO A 16 -11.14 -16.72 -3.93
C PRO A 16 -10.88 -16.23 -5.36
N LYS A 17 -11.05 -17.12 -6.33
CA LYS A 17 -10.80 -16.82 -7.75
C LYS A 17 -11.73 -15.74 -8.34
N ASN A 18 -12.85 -15.48 -7.69
CA ASN A 18 -13.86 -14.52 -8.12
C ASN A 18 -13.67 -13.11 -7.55
N LEU A 19 -12.58 -12.85 -6.84
CA LEU A 19 -12.22 -11.48 -6.45
C LEU A 19 -11.60 -10.74 -7.65
N PRO A 20 -12.04 -9.52 -7.95
CA PRO A 20 -11.55 -8.74 -9.09
C PRO A 20 -10.21 -8.06 -8.76
N VAL A 21 -9.21 -8.86 -8.42
CA VAL A 21 -7.89 -8.36 -7.99
C VAL A 21 -6.78 -9.12 -8.68
N ARG A 22 -5.71 -8.40 -9.02
CA ARG A 22 -4.46 -9.00 -9.45
C ARG A 22 -3.55 -9.14 -8.23
N PRO A 23 -2.97 -10.31 -7.99
CA PRO A 23 -1.99 -10.44 -6.91
C PRO A 23 -0.72 -9.65 -7.24
N THR A 24 -0.28 -8.77 -6.35
CA THR A 24 1.09 -8.25 -6.36
C THR A 24 2.06 -9.43 -6.42
N SER A 25 3.03 -9.40 -7.33
CA SER A 25 3.99 -10.50 -7.44
C SER A 25 4.83 -10.63 -6.15
N GLY A 26 5.22 -11.86 -5.82
CA GLY A 26 6.07 -12.12 -4.65
C GLY A 26 7.38 -11.31 -4.69
N LEU A 27 7.97 -11.17 -5.88
CA LEU A 27 9.21 -10.40 -6.10
C LEU A 27 9.01 -8.91 -5.82
N VAL A 28 7.93 -8.30 -6.33
CA VAL A 28 7.62 -6.88 -6.11
C VAL A 28 7.41 -6.63 -4.62
N LYS A 29 6.61 -7.48 -3.96
CA LYS A 29 6.39 -7.37 -2.51
C LYS A 29 7.67 -7.50 -1.71
N GLU A 30 8.50 -8.51 -1.97
CA GLU A 30 9.78 -8.70 -1.27
C GLU A 30 10.67 -7.48 -1.43
N SER A 31 10.79 -6.97 -2.64
CA SER A 31 11.58 -5.78 -2.94
C SER A 31 11.06 -4.53 -2.26
N LEU A 32 9.74 -4.31 -2.24
CA LEU A 32 9.10 -3.22 -1.51
C LEU A 32 9.53 -3.23 -0.04
N PHE A 33 9.38 -4.37 0.63
CA PHE A 33 9.72 -4.48 2.03
C PHE A 33 11.21 -4.41 2.32
N ASN A 34 12.07 -4.89 1.42
CA ASN A 34 13.52 -4.74 1.53
C ASN A 34 13.95 -3.27 1.43
N ILE A 35 13.33 -2.50 0.53
CA ILE A 35 13.58 -1.06 0.43
C ILE A 35 13.09 -0.36 1.70
N LEU A 36 11.83 -0.55 2.08
CA LEU A 36 11.24 0.14 3.23
C LEU A 36 11.96 -0.16 4.55
N SER A 37 12.50 -1.37 4.74
CA SER A 37 13.24 -1.75 5.95
C SER A 37 14.56 -0.99 6.13
N ASN A 38 15.09 -0.33 5.08
CA ASN A 38 16.26 0.53 5.21
C ASN A 38 15.92 1.92 5.80
N TYR A 39 14.63 2.29 5.78
CA TYR A 39 14.16 3.60 6.22
C TYR A 39 13.30 3.53 7.49
N PHE A 40 12.63 2.40 7.74
CA PHE A 40 11.61 2.29 8.76
C PHE A 40 11.77 1.05 9.66
N ASP A 41 11.59 1.24 10.95
CA ASP A 41 11.27 0.17 11.91
C ASP A 41 9.75 -0.07 11.87
N PHE A 42 9.32 -1.17 11.26
CA PHE A 42 7.89 -1.47 11.09
C PHE A 42 7.11 -1.56 12.40
N THR A 43 7.76 -1.77 13.53
CA THR A 43 7.09 -1.81 14.83
C THR A 43 6.62 -0.45 15.33
N LYS A 44 7.12 0.64 14.72
CA LYS A 44 6.89 2.04 15.14
C LYS A 44 6.07 2.85 14.13
N VAL A 45 5.84 2.33 12.92
CA VAL A 45 5.19 3.08 11.85
C VAL A 45 3.68 2.90 11.85
N LYS A 46 3.01 3.93 11.34
CA LYS A 46 1.62 3.92 10.93
C LYS A 46 1.51 3.81 9.41
N VAL A 47 0.77 2.80 8.96
CA VAL A 47 0.68 2.45 7.54
C VAL A 47 -0.73 2.64 7.00
N LEU A 48 -0.84 3.09 5.76
CA LEU A 48 -2.06 3.14 4.98
C LEU A 48 -1.87 2.31 3.70
N ASP A 49 -2.74 1.32 3.51
CA ASP A 49 -2.79 0.46 2.33
C ASP A 49 -4.04 0.81 1.52
N LEU A 50 -3.85 1.57 0.44
CA LEU A 50 -4.90 2.04 -0.47
C LEU A 50 -5.06 1.07 -1.64
N TYR A 51 -6.31 0.84 -2.06
CA TYR A 51 -6.65 -0.19 -3.05
C TYR A 51 -6.20 -1.58 -2.57
N ALA A 52 -6.44 -1.88 -1.30
CA ALA A 52 -5.83 -3.01 -0.58
C ALA A 52 -6.14 -4.39 -1.18
N GLY A 53 -7.17 -4.51 -2.03
CA GLY A 53 -7.53 -5.74 -2.72
C GLY A 53 -7.71 -6.92 -1.77
N THR A 54 -6.84 -7.93 -1.89
CA THR A 54 -6.84 -9.09 -0.98
C THR A 54 -6.08 -8.89 0.32
N GLY A 55 -5.50 -7.70 0.55
CA GLY A 55 -4.75 -7.38 1.77
C GLY A 55 -3.30 -7.89 1.79
N ASN A 56 -2.74 -8.25 0.63
CA ASN A 56 -1.42 -8.86 0.53
C ASN A 56 -0.30 -8.03 1.19
N ILE A 57 -0.36 -6.71 1.04
CA ILE A 57 0.59 -5.76 1.63
C ILE A 57 0.29 -5.57 3.11
N SER A 58 -0.98 -5.41 3.47
CA SER A 58 -1.41 -5.26 4.87
C SER A 58 -0.99 -6.42 5.76
N TYR A 59 -1.19 -7.67 5.32
CA TYR A 59 -0.76 -8.84 6.10
C TYR A 59 0.76 -8.88 6.31
N GLU A 60 1.52 -8.51 5.29
CA GLU A 60 2.98 -8.49 5.37
C GLU A 60 3.47 -7.47 6.40
N PHE A 61 2.92 -6.23 6.40
CA PHE A 61 3.25 -5.21 7.40
C PHE A 61 2.98 -5.70 8.83
N VAL A 62 1.78 -6.23 9.09
CA VAL A 62 1.42 -6.71 10.43
C VAL A 62 2.26 -7.91 10.84
N SER A 63 2.56 -8.83 9.92
CA SER A 63 3.45 -9.96 10.18
C SER A 63 4.85 -9.51 10.57
N ARG A 64 5.34 -8.39 10.03
CA ARG A 64 6.64 -7.78 10.36
C ARG A 64 6.61 -6.88 11.61
N GLY A 65 5.48 -6.84 12.31
CA GLY A 65 5.34 -6.16 13.59
C GLY A 65 4.64 -4.81 13.56
N CYS A 66 4.14 -4.35 12.42
CA CYS A 66 3.35 -3.12 12.34
C CYS A 66 2.08 -3.25 13.20
N LYS A 67 1.88 -2.28 14.12
CA LYS A 67 0.76 -2.29 15.06
C LYS A 67 -0.38 -1.38 14.64
N SER A 68 -0.15 -0.50 13.66
CA SER A 68 -1.11 0.50 13.21
C SER A 68 -1.19 0.50 11.68
N ILE A 69 -2.22 -0.13 11.13
CA ILE A 69 -2.45 -0.17 9.69
C ILE A 69 -3.93 0.00 9.37
N ASP A 70 -4.21 0.90 8.43
CA ASP A 70 -5.50 1.10 7.80
C ASP A 70 -5.46 0.51 6.39
N SER A 71 -6.40 -0.39 6.05
CA SER A 71 -6.56 -0.98 4.73
C SER A 71 -7.86 -0.49 4.11
N VAL A 72 -7.78 0.18 2.97
CA VAL A 72 -8.91 0.83 2.31
C VAL A 72 -9.15 0.20 0.95
N ASP A 73 -10.37 -0.25 0.73
CA ASP A 73 -10.82 -0.72 -0.58
C ASP A 73 -12.31 -0.43 -0.76
N ILE A 74 -12.72 -0.07 -1.99
CA ILE A 74 -14.13 0.17 -2.32
C ILE A 74 -14.93 -1.13 -2.43
N ASN A 75 -14.28 -2.25 -2.76
CA ASN A 75 -14.91 -3.53 -3.00
C ASN A 75 -15.21 -4.24 -1.67
N SER A 76 -16.48 -4.38 -1.33
CA SER A 76 -16.93 -5.02 -0.08
C SER A 76 -16.52 -6.50 0.06
N ARG A 77 -16.36 -7.22 -1.06
CA ARG A 77 -15.86 -8.61 -1.03
C ARG A 77 -14.38 -8.67 -0.67
N CYS A 78 -13.59 -7.71 -1.16
CA CYS A 78 -12.18 -7.57 -0.80
C CYS A 78 -12.02 -7.25 0.69
N THR A 79 -12.71 -6.22 1.18
CA THR A 79 -12.66 -5.83 2.60
C THR A 79 -13.21 -6.92 3.52
N GLY A 80 -14.28 -7.61 3.11
CA GLY A 80 -14.81 -8.78 3.83
C GLY A 80 -13.78 -9.92 3.92
N PHE A 81 -13.06 -10.19 2.82
CA PHE A 81 -12.00 -11.18 2.79
C PHE A 81 -10.84 -10.80 3.73
N ILE A 82 -10.40 -9.53 3.70
CA ILE A 82 -9.33 -9.05 4.59
C ILE A 82 -9.73 -9.22 6.06
N ARG A 83 -10.95 -8.79 6.46
CA ARG A 83 -11.44 -8.94 7.84
C ARG A 83 -11.45 -10.39 8.29
N LYS A 84 -12.02 -11.28 7.47
CA LYS A 84 -12.07 -12.71 7.77
C LYS A 84 -10.67 -13.30 7.97
N LYS A 85 -9.76 -13.05 7.03
CA LYS A 85 -8.39 -13.60 7.09
C LYS A 85 -7.56 -12.99 8.22
N SER A 86 -7.72 -11.71 8.50
CA SER A 86 -7.06 -11.06 9.64
C SER A 86 -7.48 -11.71 10.97
N LEU A 87 -8.78 -12.00 11.13
CA LEU A 87 -9.30 -12.67 12.33
C LEU A 87 -8.74 -14.10 12.44
N GLU A 88 -8.79 -14.88 11.35
CA GLU A 88 -8.27 -16.26 11.31
C GLU A 88 -6.76 -16.32 11.67
N LEU A 89 -6.00 -15.32 11.29
CA LEU A 89 -4.55 -15.25 11.51
C LEU A 89 -4.17 -14.54 12.83
N GLY A 90 -5.12 -13.96 13.54
CA GLY A 90 -4.87 -13.12 14.70
C GLY A 90 -4.08 -11.84 14.37
N LEU A 91 -4.29 -11.29 13.17
CA LEU A 91 -3.66 -10.04 12.71
C LEU A 91 -4.61 -8.87 12.95
N LYS A 92 -4.08 -7.76 13.49
CA LYS A 92 -4.86 -6.54 13.74
C LYS A 92 -4.73 -5.59 12.56
N ILE A 93 -5.74 -5.54 11.70
CA ILE A 93 -5.84 -4.64 10.55
C ILE A 93 -7.15 -3.89 10.65
N ASN A 94 -7.10 -2.56 10.61
CA ASN A 94 -8.30 -1.72 10.51
C ASN A 94 -8.75 -1.67 9.04
N VAL A 95 -9.89 -2.30 8.72
CA VAL A 95 -10.34 -2.48 7.33
C VAL A 95 -11.54 -1.59 7.07
N LEU A 96 -11.40 -0.69 6.08
CA LEU A 96 -12.42 0.31 5.72
C LEU A 96 -12.95 0.05 4.31
N ASN A 97 -14.28 -0.08 4.19
CA ASN A 97 -14.93 -0.21 2.91
C ASN A 97 -15.40 1.17 2.41
N LEU A 98 -14.49 1.87 1.77
CA LEU A 98 -14.69 3.24 1.27
C LEU A 98 -13.92 3.42 -0.05
N SER A 99 -14.34 4.39 -0.88
CA SER A 99 -13.47 4.86 -1.95
C SER A 99 -12.27 5.62 -1.35
N VAL A 100 -11.13 5.55 -2.02
CA VAL A 100 -9.88 6.22 -1.59
C VAL A 100 -10.09 7.71 -1.40
N ASN A 101 -10.72 8.40 -2.37
CA ASN A 101 -11.00 9.83 -2.27
C ASN A 101 -11.86 10.18 -1.05
N ARG A 102 -12.92 9.39 -0.79
CA ARG A 102 -13.77 9.61 0.39
C ARG A 102 -13.01 9.39 1.69
N PHE A 103 -12.16 8.38 1.75
CA PHE A 103 -11.33 8.10 2.91
C PHE A 103 -10.33 9.24 3.16
N LEU A 104 -9.55 9.63 2.15
CA LEU A 104 -8.55 10.68 2.27
C LEU A 104 -9.14 12.01 2.73
N ASN A 105 -10.31 12.42 2.18
CA ASN A 105 -10.96 13.67 2.56
C ASN A 105 -11.56 13.66 3.97
N LYS A 106 -11.97 12.49 4.49
CA LYS A 106 -12.60 12.40 5.83
C LYS A 106 -11.61 12.11 6.94
N ASN A 107 -10.54 11.40 6.64
CA ASN A 107 -9.53 10.99 7.62
C ASN A 107 -8.56 12.14 7.92
N GLN A 108 -8.33 12.42 9.19
CA GLN A 108 -7.38 13.45 9.65
C GLN A 108 -6.01 12.89 10.06
N LEU A 109 -5.83 11.57 9.97
CA LEU A 109 -4.60 10.91 10.39
C LEU A 109 -3.48 11.13 9.37
N LYS A 110 -2.25 11.12 9.86
CA LYS A 110 -1.03 11.07 9.04
C LYS A 110 -0.39 9.69 9.18
N TYR A 111 0.36 9.32 8.16
CA TYR A 111 1.01 8.01 8.03
C TYR A 111 2.49 8.15 7.76
N ASP A 112 3.26 7.17 8.18
CA ASP A 112 4.69 7.08 7.85
C ASP A 112 4.89 6.41 6.49
N ILE A 113 4.01 5.48 6.16
CA ILE A 113 4.02 4.79 4.87
C ILE A 113 2.60 4.76 4.31
N ILE A 114 2.43 5.24 3.09
CA ILE A 114 1.22 5.05 2.29
C ILE A 114 1.62 4.21 1.08
N PHE A 115 0.99 3.05 0.93
CA PHE A 115 1.10 2.22 -0.27
C PHE A 115 -0.18 2.30 -1.06
N ALA A 116 -0.08 2.40 -2.39
CA ALA A 116 -1.22 2.39 -3.28
C ALA A 116 -0.92 1.55 -4.53
N ASP A 117 -1.86 0.63 -4.87
CA ASP A 117 -1.88 -0.16 -6.10
C ASP A 117 -3.20 0.10 -6.84
N PRO A 118 -3.35 1.29 -7.48
CA PRO A 118 -4.56 1.65 -8.19
C PRO A 118 -4.85 0.70 -9.36
N PRO A 119 -6.11 0.65 -9.86
CA PRO A 119 -6.44 -0.14 -11.04
C PRO A 119 -5.59 0.23 -12.26
N TYR A 120 -5.22 -0.76 -13.07
CA TYR A 120 -4.41 -0.55 -14.30
C TYR A 120 -5.03 0.37 -15.35
N GLN A 121 -6.34 0.63 -15.26
CA GLN A 121 -7.02 1.58 -16.14
C GLN A 121 -6.72 3.04 -15.82
N PHE A 122 -6.06 3.33 -14.68
CA PHE A 122 -5.70 4.69 -14.33
C PHE A 122 -4.83 5.33 -15.41
N SER A 123 -5.22 6.51 -15.83
CA SER A 123 -4.39 7.38 -16.67
C SER A 123 -3.24 7.98 -15.85
N THR A 124 -2.27 8.57 -16.53
CA THR A 124 -1.19 9.30 -15.83
C THR A 124 -1.74 10.43 -14.98
N GLU A 125 -2.77 11.13 -15.46
CA GLU A 125 -3.46 12.21 -14.74
C GLU A 125 -4.11 11.69 -13.46
N GLU A 126 -4.83 10.58 -13.50
CA GLU A 126 -5.48 9.99 -12.32
C GLU A 126 -4.45 9.57 -11.24
N TYR A 127 -3.28 9.06 -11.66
CA TYR A 127 -2.19 8.80 -10.73
C TYR A 127 -1.64 10.09 -10.12
N THR A 128 -1.44 11.14 -10.94
CA THR A 128 -0.95 12.44 -10.47
C THR A 128 -1.93 13.08 -9.49
N ASP A 129 -3.22 13.09 -9.82
CA ASP A 129 -4.28 13.59 -8.94
C ASP A 129 -4.30 12.87 -7.57
N LEU A 130 -4.07 11.54 -7.57
CA LEU A 130 -3.98 10.78 -6.32
C LEU A 130 -2.76 11.20 -5.50
N ILE A 131 -1.61 11.39 -6.15
CA ILE A 131 -0.37 11.81 -5.48
C ILE A 131 -0.59 13.20 -4.89
N ASP A 132 -1.06 14.16 -5.70
CA ASP A 132 -1.31 15.53 -5.28
C ASP A 132 -2.29 15.57 -4.10
N LEU A 133 -3.41 14.85 -4.19
CA LEU A 133 -4.39 14.78 -3.12
C LEU A 133 -3.79 14.31 -1.78
N ILE A 134 -2.89 13.32 -1.81
CA ILE A 134 -2.23 12.81 -0.60
C ILE A 134 -1.31 13.86 0.01
N PHE A 135 -0.57 14.62 -0.82
CA PHE A 135 0.33 15.67 -0.35
C PHE A 135 -0.41 16.94 0.08
N ASP A 136 -1.42 17.39 -0.67
CA ASP A 136 -2.25 18.56 -0.37
C ASP A 136 -3.01 18.40 0.95
N LEU A 137 -3.55 17.21 1.19
CA LEU A 137 -4.21 16.87 2.45
C LEU A 137 -3.21 16.54 3.58
N ALA A 138 -1.90 16.69 3.33
CA ALA A 138 -0.82 16.44 4.28
C ALA A 138 -0.93 15.07 4.99
N LYS A 139 -1.22 14.01 4.23
CA LYS A 139 -1.42 12.65 4.78
C LYS A 139 -0.15 11.94 5.19
N LEU A 140 1.02 12.41 4.80
CA LEU A 140 2.32 11.88 5.21
C LEU A 140 2.92 12.65 6.38
N ASN A 141 3.58 11.92 7.28
CA ASN A 141 4.53 12.47 8.24
C ASN A 141 5.75 13.05 7.49
N SER A 142 6.58 13.86 8.16
CA SER A 142 7.71 14.59 7.54
C SER A 142 8.66 13.68 6.76
N GLU A 143 9.03 12.53 7.33
CA GLU A 143 9.93 11.54 6.72
C GLU A 143 9.18 10.38 6.06
N GLY A 144 7.87 10.52 5.88
CA GLY A 144 7.02 9.48 5.33
C GLY A 144 7.20 9.26 3.83
N PHE A 145 6.93 8.04 3.37
CA PHE A 145 6.89 7.69 1.96
C PHE A 145 5.48 7.37 1.47
N LEU A 146 5.14 7.93 0.31
CA LEU A 146 4.11 7.37 -0.55
C LEU A 146 4.79 6.44 -1.56
N VAL A 147 4.28 5.22 -1.70
CA VAL A 147 4.73 4.24 -2.70
C VAL A 147 3.56 3.88 -3.61
N ILE A 148 3.75 4.09 -4.92
CA ILE A 148 2.75 3.72 -5.95
C ILE A 148 3.26 2.53 -6.74
N GLU A 149 2.47 1.46 -6.80
CA GLU A 149 2.66 0.38 -7.77
C GLU A 149 1.93 0.74 -9.07
N HIS A 150 2.63 0.64 -10.22
CA HIS A 150 2.06 1.00 -11.52
C HIS A 150 2.75 0.27 -12.69
N GLU A 151 2.20 0.38 -13.88
CA GLU A 151 2.83 -0.14 -15.09
C GLU A 151 4.05 0.70 -15.51
N LYS A 152 5.03 0.05 -16.14
CA LYS A 152 6.28 0.68 -16.63
C LYS A 152 6.09 1.82 -17.65
N LYS A 153 4.92 1.92 -18.28
CA LYS A 153 4.62 2.99 -19.25
C LYS A 153 4.35 4.34 -18.59
N ILE A 154 3.93 4.34 -17.31
CA ILE A 154 3.67 5.54 -16.52
C ILE A 154 5.00 6.01 -15.93
N GLN A 155 5.26 7.31 -15.95
CA GLN A 155 6.49 7.90 -15.43
C GLN A 155 6.19 9.15 -14.60
N PHE A 156 6.88 9.27 -13.46
CA PHE A 156 6.69 10.36 -12.50
C PHE A 156 7.95 11.17 -12.24
N SER A 157 9.03 10.98 -12.99
CA SER A 157 10.33 11.64 -12.75
C SER A 157 10.30 13.18 -12.81
N LYS A 158 9.21 13.75 -13.34
CA LYS A 158 8.98 15.20 -13.40
C LYS A 158 8.08 15.73 -12.27
N HIS A 159 7.56 14.85 -11.42
CA HIS A 159 6.69 15.24 -10.31
C HIS A 159 7.52 15.79 -9.16
N ASP A 160 7.14 16.93 -8.57
CA ASP A 160 7.94 17.64 -7.54
C ASP A 160 8.21 16.79 -6.30
N MET A 161 7.30 15.89 -5.95
CA MET A 161 7.43 14.99 -4.80
C MET A 161 8.13 13.67 -5.14
N PHE A 162 8.50 13.44 -6.41
CA PHE A 162 9.17 12.21 -6.83
C PHE A 162 10.54 12.08 -6.17
N TYR A 163 10.83 10.88 -5.63
CA TYR A 163 12.11 10.62 -4.98
C TYR A 163 12.96 9.63 -5.79
N PHE A 164 12.45 8.44 -6.05
CA PHE A 164 13.05 7.44 -6.94
C PHE A 164 12.04 6.38 -7.34
N ASP A 165 12.40 5.54 -8.30
CA ASP A 165 11.64 4.36 -8.67
C ASP A 165 12.50 3.09 -8.78
N LYS A 166 11.82 1.94 -8.82
CA LYS A 166 12.42 0.62 -9.06
C LYS A 166 11.54 -0.20 -9.99
N ARG A 167 12.17 -0.81 -11.00
CA ARG A 167 11.49 -1.63 -12.00
C ARG A 167 11.60 -3.12 -11.71
N TYR A 168 10.49 -3.82 -11.83
CA TYR A 168 10.37 -5.27 -11.68
C TYR A 168 9.55 -5.84 -12.85
N GLY A 169 10.23 -6.18 -13.95
CA GLY A 169 9.57 -6.63 -15.17
C GLY A 169 8.67 -5.56 -15.79
N GLY A 170 7.36 -5.79 -15.79
CA GLY A 170 6.34 -4.85 -16.27
C GLY A 170 5.82 -3.89 -15.21
N THR A 171 6.19 -4.07 -13.95
CA THR A 171 5.73 -3.29 -12.79
C THR A 171 6.81 -2.33 -12.31
N MET A 172 6.38 -1.16 -11.88
CA MET A 172 7.20 -0.15 -11.23
C MET A 172 6.72 0.08 -9.80
N LEU A 173 7.66 0.37 -8.90
CA LEU A 173 7.40 0.98 -7.61
C LEU A 173 8.01 2.37 -7.62
N SER A 174 7.18 3.41 -7.61
CA SER A 174 7.63 4.80 -7.50
C SER A 174 7.43 5.31 -6.09
N PHE A 175 8.47 5.94 -5.55
CA PHE A 175 8.53 6.46 -4.19
C PHE A 175 8.48 7.97 -4.23
N PHE A 176 7.64 8.55 -3.36
CA PHE A 176 7.45 9.99 -3.23
C PHE A 176 7.61 10.40 -1.77
N LYS A 177 8.20 11.56 -1.54
CA LYS A 177 8.30 12.18 -0.22
C LYS A 177 8.36 13.69 -0.34
N LYS A 178 8.10 14.40 0.75
CA LYS A 178 8.36 15.85 0.79
C LYS A 178 9.86 16.10 0.63
N ALA A 179 10.23 17.13 -0.11
CA ALA A 179 11.59 17.61 -0.12
C ALA A 179 12.00 17.99 1.32
N SER A 180 13.14 17.51 1.78
CA SER A 180 13.73 18.00 3.04
C SER A 180 14.15 19.44 2.81
N LEU A 181 13.64 20.37 3.62
CA LEU A 181 14.08 21.78 3.64
C LEU A 181 15.50 21.86 4.13
#